data_536cb690337433fc18039f2e6f0c60bb
#
_entry.id   536cb690337433fc18039f2e6f0c60bb
#
_cell.length_a   1.000
_cell.length_b   1.000
_cell.length_c   1.000
_cell.angle_alpha   90.00
_cell.angle_beta   90.00
_cell.angle_gamma   90.00
#
_symmetry.space_group_name_H-M   'P 1'
#
loop_
_entity.id
_entity.type
_entity.pdbx_description
1 polymer ?
#
loop_
_entity_poly.entity_id
_entity_poly.type
_entity_poly.pdbx_seq_one_letter_code
_entity_poly.pdbx_strand_id
1 'polypeptide(L)'
;MTGGTLQMARAAAAGAGGEAGVAVSLLRAAEAGAEDVLKADGYIFATPENLAGMSGMMKDFFDRTYYAAFERINGRAFLTLVCAGSDGRNAAQQIDRIAAGWRLKPIADPYILCTHAQTPEQILQPKMIEAASRARCEELGKTMASGLAMGIF
;
A
#
# COMPACT_ATOMS: atom_id res chain seq x y z
N MET A 1 0.99 -5.98 13.52
CA MET A 1 1.74 -5.94 14.80
C MET A 1 1.51 -4.61 15.51
N THR A 2 2.17 -3.53 15.18
CA THR A 2 2.15 -2.29 15.98
C THR A 2 1.18 -1.21 15.50
N GLY A 3 0.47 -1.42 14.41
CA GLY A 3 -0.65 -0.61 13.94
C GLY A 3 -0.32 0.60 13.05
N GLY A 4 0.93 0.97 12.86
CA GLY A 4 1.30 2.13 12.02
C GLY A 4 0.81 1.99 10.58
N THR A 5 1.18 0.91 9.90
CA THR A 5 0.72 0.62 8.53
C THR A 5 -0.81 0.58 8.40
N LEU A 6 -1.50 0.02 9.40
CA LEU A 6 -2.96 -0.05 9.38
C LEU A 6 -3.59 1.36 9.44
N GLN A 7 -3.02 2.27 10.21
CA GLN A 7 -3.49 3.67 10.27
C GLN A 7 -3.28 4.37 8.92
N MET A 8 -2.13 4.18 8.27
CA MET A 8 -1.87 4.70 6.91
C MET A 8 -2.88 4.14 5.89
N ALA A 9 -3.08 2.83 5.88
CA ALA A 9 -3.99 2.16 4.96
C ALA A 9 -5.46 2.60 5.17
N ARG A 10 -5.90 2.75 6.43
CA ARG A 10 -7.24 3.25 6.75
C ARG A 10 -7.44 4.70 6.32
N ALA A 11 -6.43 5.54 6.51
CA ALA A 11 -6.49 6.93 6.06
C ALA A 11 -6.59 7.00 4.53
N ALA A 12 -5.79 6.24 3.79
CA ALA A 12 -5.88 6.17 2.34
C ALA A 12 -7.25 5.62 1.87
N ALA A 13 -7.77 4.58 2.52
CA ALA A 13 -9.09 4.04 2.22
C ALA A 13 -10.21 5.06 2.49
N ALA A 14 -10.11 5.85 3.56
CA ALA A 14 -11.06 6.92 3.87
C ALA A 14 -11.04 8.02 2.78
N GLY A 15 -9.85 8.44 2.35
CA GLY A 15 -9.72 9.42 1.27
C GLY A 15 -10.30 8.92 -0.06
N ALA A 16 -10.01 7.67 -0.41
CA ALA A 16 -10.55 7.06 -1.62
C ALA A 16 -12.06 6.86 -1.56
N GLY A 17 -12.60 6.51 -0.40
CA GLY A 17 -14.03 6.27 -0.20
C GLY A 17 -14.91 7.51 -0.28
N GLY A 18 -14.32 8.71 -0.31
CA GLY A 18 -15.04 9.97 -0.53
C GLY A 18 -15.37 10.24 -2.00
N GLU A 19 -14.83 9.48 -2.94
CA GLU A 19 -15.05 9.69 -4.38
C GLU A 19 -16.27 8.93 -4.86
N ALA A 20 -17.18 9.65 -5.53
CA ALA A 20 -18.41 9.05 -6.07
C ALA A 20 -18.09 8.06 -7.19
N GLY A 21 -18.74 6.90 -7.16
CA GLY A 21 -18.56 5.85 -8.19
C GLY A 21 -17.35 4.96 -7.96
N VAL A 22 -16.58 5.17 -6.89
CA VAL A 22 -15.43 4.31 -6.53
C VAL A 22 -15.80 3.43 -5.34
N ALA A 23 -15.62 2.12 -5.50
CA ALA A 23 -15.75 1.14 -4.42
C ALA A 23 -14.36 0.86 -3.83
N VAL A 24 -14.23 0.94 -2.51
CA VAL A 24 -12.96 0.71 -1.81
C VAL A 24 -13.03 -0.58 -0.99
N SER A 25 -12.09 -1.49 -1.19
CA SER A 25 -11.90 -2.67 -0.38
C SER A 25 -10.57 -2.60 0.37
N LEU A 26 -10.61 -2.58 1.70
CA LEU A 26 -9.42 -2.64 2.54
C LEU A 26 -9.26 -4.05 3.10
N LEU A 27 -8.29 -4.78 2.57
CA LEU A 27 -8.02 -6.17 2.90
C LEU A 27 -6.66 -6.33 3.57
N ARG A 28 -6.52 -7.33 4.43
CA ARG A 28 -5.21 -7.76 4.91
C ARG A 28 -4.53 -8.61 3.83
N ALA A 29 -3.20 -8.48 3.72
CA ALA A 29 -2.43 -9.25 2.74
C ALA A 29 -2.66 -10.78 2.85
N ALA A 30 -2.88 -11.30 4.07
CA ALA A 30 -3.17 -12.71 4.28
C ALA A 30 -4.58 -13.14 3.78
N GLU A 31 -5.51 -12.21 3.65
CA GLU A 31 -6.90 -12.45 3.26
C GLU A 31 -7.13 -12.18 1.78
N ALA A 32 -6.38 -11.22 1.21
CA ALA A 32 -6.46 -10.85 -0.19
C ALA A 32 -5.96 -11.98 -1.10
N GLY A 33 -6.66 -12.19 -2.21
CA GLY A 33 -6.37 -13.22 -3.19
C GLY A 33 -6.33 -12.71 -4.63
N ALA A 34 -6.10 -13.63 -5.56
CA ALA A 34 -6.00 -13.30 -6.98
C ALA A 34 -7.28 -12.66 -7.53
N GLU A 35 -8.46 -13.08 -7.05
CA GLU A 35 -9.72 -12.50 -7.50
C GLU A 35 -9.88 -11.04 -7.08
N ASP A 36 -9.41 -10.67 -5.88
CA ASP A 36 -9.44 -9.28 -5.42
C ASP A 36 -8.54 -8.43 -6.32
N VAL A 37 -7.34 -8.94 -6.66
CA VAL A 37 -6.43 -8.27 -7.59
C VAL A 37 -7.06 -8.10 -8.97
N LEU A 38 -7.72 -9.13 -9.49
CA LEU A 38 -8.30 -9.08 -10.83
C LEU A 38 -9.50 -8.14 -10.93
N LYS A 39 -10.28 -8.00 -9.87
CA LYS A 39 -11.48 -7.13 -9.83
C LYS A 39 -11.17 -5.65 -9.66
N ALA A 40 -10.07 -5.31 -8.99
CA ALA A 40 -9.73 -3.93 -8.69
C ALA A 40 -9.12 -3.20 -9.88
N ASP A 41 -9.51 -1.96 -10.12
CA ASP A 41 -8.97 -1.10 -11.19
C ASP A 41 -7.68 -0.37 -10.78
N GLY A 42 -7.39 -0.30 -9.47
CA GLY A 42 -6.18 0.29 -8.93
C GLY A 42 -5.82 -0.28 -7.56
N TYR A 43 -4.58 -0.09 -7.12
CA TYR A 43 -4.03 -0.74 -5.93
C TYR A 43 -3.28 0.25 -5.04
N ILE A 44 -3.48 0.13 -3.72
CA ILE A 44 -2.63 0.78 -2.72
C ILE A 44 -2.00 -0.33 -1.88
N PHE A 45 -0.71 -0.59 -2.09
CA PHE A 45 0.04 -1.58 -1.34
C PHE A 45 0.61 -0.95 -0.08
N ALA A 46 0.13 -1.37 1.08
CA ALA A 46 0.57 -0.86 2.38
C ALA A 46 1.30 -1.94 3.17
N THR A 47 2.57 -1.72 3.52
CA THR A 47 3.41 -2.68 4.24
C THR A 47 4.22 -2.00 5.34
N PRO A 48 4.49 -2.67 6.47
CA PRO A 48 5.60 -2.26 7.31
C PRO A 48 6.92 -2.68 6.68
N GLU A 49 8.00 -1.94 6.97
CA GLU A 49 9.34 -2.47 6.78
C GLU A 49 9.67 -3.43 7.93
N ASN A 50 10.01 -4.66 7.59
CA ASN A 50 10.48 -5.69 8.51
C ASN A 50 11.84 -6.20 8.03
N LEU A 51 12.88 -6.09 8.86
CA LEU A 51 14.22 -6.56 8.54
C LEU A 51 14.70 -6.07 7.15
N ALA A 52 14.58 -4.77 6.94
CA ALA A 52 14.95 -4.07 5.71
C ALA A 52 14.18 -4.49 4.44
N GLY A 53 13.02 -5.11 4.56
CA GLY A 53 12.19 -5.52 3.43
C GLY A 53 10.70 -5.32 3.68
N MET A 54 9.87 -5.59 2.67
CA MET A 54 8.44 -5.67 2.89
C MET A 54 8.10 -6.80 3.88
N SER A 55 6.94 -6.73 4.54
CA SER A 55 6.54 -7.81 5.45
C SER A 55 6.40 -9.15 4.72
N GLY A 56 6.71 -10.26 5.41
CA GLY A 56 6.54 -11.60 4.86
C GLY A 56 5.11 -11.88 4.39
N MET A 57 4.09 -11.32 5.06
CA MET A 57 2.69 -11.44 4.64
C MET A 57 2.40 -10.71 3.32
N MET A 58 3.05 -9.56 3.07
CA MET A 58 2.93 -8.86 1.78
C MET A 58 3.66 -9.65 0.68
N LYS A 59 4.83 -10.21 0.99
CA LYS A 59 5.55 -11.05 0.04
C LYS A 59 4.75 -12.32 -0.30
N ASP A 60 4.17 -12.98 0.69
CA ASP A 60 3.29 -14.14 0.51
C ASP A 60 2.07 -13.81 -0.37
N PHE A 61 1.44 -12.64 -0.14
CA PHE A 61 0.37 -12.15 -1.00
C PHE A 61 0.80 -12.07 -2.47
N PHE A 62 1.95 -11.46 -2.75
CA PHE A 62 2.47 -11.39 -4.11
C PHE A 62 2.78 -12.79 -4.68
N ASP A 63 3.40 -13.66 -3.91
CA ASP A 63 3.73 -15.03 -4.36
C ASP A 63 2.48 -15.83 -4.75
N ARG A 64 1.40 -15.72 -3.97
CA ARG A 64 0.13 -16.41 -4.23
C ARG A 64 -0.66 -15.83 -5.40
N THR A 65 -0.49 -14.55 -5.71
CA THR A 65 -1.36 -13.85 -6.66
C THR A 65 -0.66 -13.53 -7.98
N TYR A 66 0.69 -13.55 -8.01
CA TYR A 66 1.48 -13.03 -9.12
C TYR A 66 1.09 -13.64 -10.47
N TYR A 67 1.15 -14.95 -10.59
CA TYR A 67 0.90 -15.60 -11.88
C TYR A 67 -0.57 -15.60 -12.30
N ALA A 68 -1.50 -15.58 -11.36
CA ALA A 68 -2.92 -15.46 -11.67
C ALA A 68 -3.30 -14.09 -12.23
N ALA A 69 -2.59 -13.04 -11.80
CA ALA A 69 -2.81 -11.66 -12.25
C ALA A 69 -1.92 -11.27 -13.44
N PHE A 70 -0.85 -12.03 -13.71
CA PHE A 70 0.14 -11.72 -14.74
C PHE A 70 -0.51 -11.54 -16.11
N GLU A 71 -0.15 -10.47 -16.80
CA GLU A 71 -0.69 -10.02 -18.10
C GLU A 71 -2.19 -9.64 -18.12
N ARG A 72 -2.89 -9.74 -16.98
CA ARG A 72 -4.34 -9.46 -16.90
C ARG A 72 -4.66 -8.09 -16.30
N ILE A 73 -3.69 -7.44 -15.66
CA ILE A 73 -3.86 -6.16 -14.95
C ILE A 73 -2.91 -5.07 -15.45
N ASN A 74 -2.36 -5.26 -16.65
CA ASN A 74 -1.39 -4.35 -17.23
C ASN A 74 -1.92 -2.92 -17.31
N GLY A 75 -1.11 -1.96 -16.91
CA GLY A 75 -1.42 -0.53 -17.01
C GLY A 75 -2.28 0.01 -15.87
N ARG A 76 -2.82 -0.84 -14.96
CA ARG A 76 -3.59 -0.36 -13.81
C ARG A 76 -2.70 0.46 -12.87
N ALA A 77 -3.32 1.44 -12.22
CA ALA A 77 -2.64 2.35 -11.30
C ALA A 77 -2.25 1.68 -9.98
N PHE A 78 -1.11 2.06 -9.42
CA PHE A 78 -0.77 1.66 -8.05
C PHE A 78 -0.06 2.75 -7.27
N LEU A 79 -0.08 2.60 -5.95
CA LEU A 79 0.64 3.42 -4.97
C LEU A 79 1.21 2.53 -3.87
N THR A 80 2.38 2.87 -3.35
CA THR A 80 3.04 2.17 -2.24
C THR A 80 3.07 3.03 -0.98
N LEU A 81 2.63 2.46 0.15
CA LEU A 81 2.72 3.05 1.48
C LEU A 81 3.60 2.16 2.37
N VAL A 82 4.62 2.73 3.00
CA VAL A 82 5.53 2.00 3.89
C VAL A 82 5.58 2.66 5.26
N CYS A 83 5.35 1.88 6.32
CA CYS A 83 5.61 2.31 7.70
C CYS A 83 6.91 1.64 8.17
N ALA A 84 7.96 2.43 8.35
CA ALA A 84 9.29 1.97 8.67
C ALA A 84 9.76 2.41 10.05
N GLY A 85 10.77 1.75 10.59
CA GLY A 85 11.51 2.21 11.76
C GLY A 85 12.43 3.38 11.40
N SER A 86 13.28 3.21 10.40
CA SER A 86 14.35 4.16 10.08
C SER A 86 14.52 4.48 8.59
N ASP A 87 14.19 3.56 7.66
CA ASP A 87 14.46 3.76 6.24
C ASP A 87 13.23 3.47 5.35
N GLY A 88 12.82 2.22 5.17
CA GLY A 88 11.67 1.82 4.35
C GLY A 88 11.92 1.75 2.85
N ARG A 89 13.02 2.30 2.33
CA ARG A 89 13.28 2.37 0.89
C ARG A 89 13.34 1.01 0.22
N ASN A 90 14.01 0.04 0.84
CA ASN A 90 14.11 -1.29 0.25
C ASN A 90 12.76 -2.01 0.22
N ALA A 91 11.91 -1.83 1.24
CA ALA A 91 10.55 -2.37 1.23
C ALA A 91 9.71 -1.78 0.08
N ALA A 92 9.81 -0.48 -0.16
CA ALA A 92 9.17 0.19 -1.29
C ALA A 92 9.69 -0.35 -2.64
N GLN A 93 11.01 -0.42 -2.82
CA GLN A 93 11.64 -0.92 -4.05
C GLN A 93 11.25 -2.37 -4.36
N GLN A 94 11.09 -3.22 -3.36
CA GLN A 94 10.65 -4.60 -3.56
C GLN A 94 9.22 -4.65 -4.13
N ILE A 95 8.31 -3.81 -3.59
CA ILE A 95 6.94 -3.70 -4.12
C ILE A 95 6.96 -3.15 -5.54
N ASP A 96 7.67 -2.05 -5.79
CA ASP A 96 7.76 -1.41 -7.10
C ASP A 96 8.29 -2.37 -8.16
N ARG A 97 9.28 -3.19 -7.81
CA ARG A 97 9.84 -4.20 -8.71
C ARG A 97 8.83 -5.28 -9.09
N ILE A 98 8.01 -5.73 -8.14
CA ILE A 98 6.96 -6.72 -8.40
C ILE A 98 5.83 -6.08 -9.20
N ALA A 99 5.41 -4.86 -8.85
CA ALA A 99 4.39 -4.09 -9.56
C ALA A 99 4.82 -3.81 -11.02
N ALA A 100 6.10 -3.52 -11.26
CA ALA A 100 6.67 -3.40 -12.60
C ALA A 100 6.57 -4.72 -13.39
N GLY A 101 6.76 -5.87 -12.72
CA GLY A 101 6.54 -7.18 -13.33
C GLY A 101 5.07 -7.40 -13.75
N TRP A 102 4.12 -6.88 -13.01
CA TRP A 102 2.69 -6.81 -13.38
C TRP A 102 2.37 -5.70 -14.39
N ARG A 103 3.37 -4.90 -14.79
CA ARG A 103 3.20 -3.73 -15.68
C ARG A 103 2.21 -2.70 -15.14
N LEU A 104 2.13 -2.56 -13.82
CA LEU A 104 1.35 -1.50 -13.18
C LEU A 104 2.04 -0.14 -13.36
N LYS A 105 1.26 0.93 -13.26
CA LYS A 105 1.74 2.31 -13.36
C LYS A 105 1.70 3.00 -12.00
N PRO A 106 2.83 3.48 -11.45
CA PRO A 106 2.81 4.25 -10.23
C PRO A 106 2.14 5.62 -10.47
N ILE A 107 1.27 6.04 -9.54
CA ILE A 107 0.64 7.38 -9.61
C ILE A 107 1.44 8.45 -8.87
N ALA A 108 2.31 8.05 -7.97
CA ALA A 108 3.21 8.91 -7.20
C ALA A 108 4.38 8.08 -6.68
N ASP A 109 5.43 8.78 -6.20
CA ASP A 109 6.50 8.14 -5.44
C ASP A 109 5.96 7.45 -4.19
N PRO A 110 6.59 6.33 -3.75
CA PRO A 110 6.22 5.65 -2.52
C PRO A 110 6.20 6.60 -1.32
N TYR A 111 5.13 6.58 -0.53
CA TYR A 111 5.10 7.33 0.72
C TYR A 111 5.65 6.48 1.86
N ILE A 112 6.80 6.88 2.38
CA ILE A 112 7.50 6.21 3.48
C ILE A 112 7.38 7.07 4.74
N LEU A 113 6.76 6.49 5.78
CA LEU A 113 6.68 7.09 7.11
C LEU A 113 7.68 6.40 8.03
N CYS A 114 8.69 7.14 8.50
CA CYS A 114 9.64 6.65 9.50
C CYS A 114 9.17 7.01 10.92
N THR A 115 9.07 6.01 11.77
CA THR A 115 8.68 6.16 13.18
C THR A 115 9.86 6.42 14.11
N HIS A 116 11.09 6.33 13.58
CA HIS A 116 12.35 6.48 14.31
C HIS A 116 12.52 5.54 15.50
N ALA A 117 11.77 4.43 15.53
CA ALA A 117 11.89 3.39 16.54
C ALA A 117 13.14 2.54 16.27
N GLN A 118 14.11 2.57 17.21
CA GLN A 118 15.39 1.90 17.04
C GLN A 118 15.70 0.85 18.10
N THR A 119 15.04 0.91 19.27
CA THR A 119 15.20 -0.11 20.28
C THR A 119 14.09 -1.16 20.19
N PRO A 120 14.32 -2.41 20.64
CA PRO A 120 13.27 -3.44 20.66
C PRO A 120 11.98 -2.99 21.33
N GLU A 121 12.08 -2.26 22.44
CA GLU A 121 10.94 -1.73 23.20
C GLU A 121 10.17 -0.73 22.32
N GLN A 122 10.85 0.21 21.68
CA GLN A 122 10.22 1.19 20.79
C GLN A 122 9.60 0.51 19.55
N ILE A 123 10.28 -0.51 19.00
CA ILE A 123 9.80 -1.22 17.81
C ILE A 123 8.50 -1.98 18.11
N LEU A 124 8.39 -2.61 19.29
CA LEU A 124 7.26 -3.43 19.67
C LEU A 124 6.06 -2.64 20.21
N GLN A 125 6.24 -1.38 20.60
CA GLN A 125 5.15 -0.54 21.07
C GLN A 125 4.11 -0.25 19.98
N PRO A 126 2.82 -0.12 20.34
CA PRO A 126 1.80 0.40 19.44
C PRO A 126 2.22 1.75 18.84
N LYS A 127 2.07 1.91 17.55
CA LYS A 127 2.40 3.16 16.86
C LYS A 127 1.17 4.07 16.77
N MET A 128 1.41 5.35 17.04
CA MET A 128 0.47 6.42 16.72
C MET A 128 1.12 7.27 15.63
N ILE A 129 0.55 7.31 14.45
CA ILE A 129 1.04 8.17 13.38
C ILE A 129 0.44 9.57 13.51
N GLU A 130 1.23 10.57 13.20
CA GLU A 130 0.84 11.98 13.31
C GLU A 130 -0.33 12.33 12.38
N ALA A 131 -1.07 13.38 12.75
CA ALA A 131 -2.20 13.86 11.96
C ALA A 131 -1.79 14.25 10.52
N ALA A 132 -0.64 14.89 10.36
CA ALA A 132 -0.11 15.26 9.05
C ALA A 132 0.15 14.04 8.15
N SER A 133 0.71 12.97 8.71
CA SER A 133 0.96 11.72 7.98
C SER A 133 -0.34 11.01 7.60
N ARG A 134 -1.35 11.04 8.47
CA ARG A 134 -2.69 10.52 8.12
C ARG A 134 -3.32 11.32 7.01
N ALA A 135 -3.28 12.66 7.10
CA ALA A 135 -3.81 13.55 6.07
C ALA A 135 -3.12 13.32 4.70
N ARG A 136 -1.80 13.07 4.71
CA ARG A 136 -1.06 12.73 3.49
C ARG A 136 -1.53 11.41 2.89
N CYS A 137 -1.75 10.38 3.70
CA CYS A 137 -2.30 9.10 3.21
C CYS A 137 -3.71 9.27 2.65
N GLU A 138 -4.56 10.06 3.32
CA GLU A 138 -5.91 10.37 2.86
C GLU A 138 -5.91 11.09 1.52
N GLU A 139 -5.04 12.09 1.34
CA GLU A 139 -4.85 12.80 0.07
C GLU A 139 -4.42 11.84 -1.06
N LEU A 140 -3.47 10.95 -0.79
CA LEU A 140 -3.02 9.94 -1.76
C LEU A 140 -4.13 8.98 -2.16
N GLY A 141 -4.94 8.54 -1.19
CA GLY A 141 -6.12 7.72 -1.47
C GLY A 141 -7.15 8.45 -2.33
N LYS A 142 -7.43 9.71 -2.02
CA LYS A 142 -8.30 10.57 -2.82
C LYS A 142 -7.77 10.74 -4.24
N THR A 143 -6.47 11.00 -4.40
CA THR A 143 -5.82 11.14 -5.72
C THR A 143 -5.99 9.88 -6.56
N MET A 144 -5.80 8.70 -5.96
CA MET A 144 -6.04 7.42 -6.64
C MET A 144 -7.50 7.31 -7.12
N ALA A 145 -8.43 7.52 -6.23
CA ALA A 145 -9.86 7.36 -6.52
C ALA A 145 -10.35 8.36 -7.57
N SER A 146 -9.99 9.65 -7.43
CA SER A 146 -10.38 10.68 -8.40
C SER A 146 -9.76 10.42 -9.77
N GLY A 147 -8.50 9.95 -9.84
CA GLY A 147 -7.86 9.60 -11.11
C GLY A 147 -8.54 8.43 -11.81
N LEU A 148 -8.95 7.40 -11.06
CA LEU A 148 -9.72 6.26 -11.59
C LEU A 148 -11.11 6.71 -12.05
N ALA A 149 -11.84 7.50 -11.25
CA ALA A 149 -13.17 8.00 -11.61
C ALA A 149 -13.16 8.87 -12.88
N MET A 150 -12.09 9.62 -13.11
CA MET A 150 -11.90 10.46 -14.30
C MET A 150 -11.29 9.72 -15.51
N GLY A 151 -10.91 8.45 -15.35
CA GLY A 151 -10.23 7.68 -16.41
C GLY A 151 -8.84 8.21 -16.76
N ILE A 152 -8.13 8.81 -15.79
CA ILE A 152 -6.76 9.30 -15.98
C ILE A 152 -5.75 8.16 -15.82
N PHE A 153 -6.09 7.17 -15.04
CA PHE A 153 -5.25 6.01 -14.72
C PHE A 153 -5.77 4.74 -15.39
#